data_a782313a3ce6a8e4b9f7bd28d14ad994
#
_entry.id   a782313a3ce6a8e4b9f7bd28d14ad994
#
_cell.length_a   1.000
_cell.length_b   1.000
_cell.length_c   1.000
_cell.angle_alpha   90.00
_cell.angle_beta   90.00
_cell.angle_gamma   90.00
#
_symmetry.space_group_name_H-M   'P 1'
#
loop_
_entity.id
_entity.type
_entity.pdbx_description
1 polymer ?
#
loop_
_entity_poly.entity_id
_entity_poly.type
_entity_poly.pdbx_seq_one_letter_code
_entity_poly.pdbx_strand_id
1 'polypeptide(L)'
;MAALHLTNLYADLDLGASEEVVTILHAAPGLRVERIVSTGQASPPGFHYDQPHAEWVAVLAGSAELRFADEAAPRTLLAGDSVLIEPHRRHRVEHTDSPTIWLAIHFGPEVEAEPQP
;
A
#
# COMPACT_ATOMS: atom_id res chain seq x y z
N MET A 1 21.61 24.72 -4.07
CA MET A 1 21.09 23.56 -4.80
C MET A 1 20.81 22.43 -3.83
N ALA A 2 19.63 21.86 -3.91
CA ALA A 2 19.27 20.74 -3.03
C ALA A 2 20.08 19.49 -3.39
N ALA A 3 20.46 18.73 -2.39
CA ALA A 3 21.09 17.44 -2.61
C ALA A 3 20.12 16.47 -3.27
N LEU A 4 20.62 15.67 -4.20
CA LEU A 4 19.85 14.59 -4.80
C LEU A 4 19.76 13.45 -3.80
N HIS A 5 18.54 13.05 -3.44
CA HIS A 5 18.31 11.88 -2.61
C HIS A 5 18.08 10.66 -3.49
N LEU A 6 18.88 9.64 -3.27
CA LEU A 6 18.74 8.37 -3.95
C LEU A 6 18.31 7.33 -2.91
N THR A 7 17.17 6.70 -3.17
CA THR A 7 16.67 5.62 -2.32
C THR A 7 16.45 4.36 -3.15
N ASN A 8 16.48 3.22 -2.49
CA ASN A 8 16.19 1.94 -3.14
C ASN A 8 14.96 1.34 -2.47
N LEU A 9 13.96 0.98 -3.26
CA LEU A 9 12.70 0.45 -2.75
C LEU A 9 12.86 -0.88 -2.02
N TYR A 10 13.95 -1.59 -2.24
CA TYR A 10 14.24 -2.88 -1.62
C TYR A 10 15.21 -2.79 -0.43
N ALA A 11 15.71 -1.59 -0.13
CA ALA A 11 16.70 -1.40 0.94
C ALA A 11 16.04 -1.03 2.27
N ASP A 12 16.79 -1.26 3.36
CA ASP A 12 16.43 -0.82 4.72
C ASP A 12 15.05 -1.33 5.15
N LEU A 13 14.86 -2.64 5.00
CA LEU A 13 13.62 -3.30 5.40
C LEU A 13 13.68 -3.67 6.88
N ASP A 14 12.66 -3.27 7.65
CA ASP A 14 12.48 -3.73 9.02
C ASP A 14 11.66 -5.02 9.01
N LEU A 15 12.34 -6.15 8.96
CA LEU A 15 11.69 -7.47 8.92
C LEU A 15 11.26 -7.98 10.28
N GLY A 16 11.62 -7.28 11.34
CA GLY A 16 11.23 -7.63 12.70
C GLY A 16 10.04 -6.86 13.23
N ALA A 17 9.46 -5.97 12.43
CA ALA A 17 8.32 -5.17 12.87
C ALA A 17 7.08 -6.04 13.08
N SER A 18 6.34 -5.76 14.16
CA SER A 18 5.08 -6.46 14.45
C SER A 18 3.92 -5.97 13.59
N GLU A 19 4.03 -4.76 13.05
CA GLU A 19 3.04 -4.16 12.16
C GLU A 19 3.71 -3.84 10.84
N GLU A 20 2.91 -3.64 9.78
CA GLU A 20 3.46 -3.20 8.51
C GLU A 20 4.08 -1.80 8.66
N VAL A 21 5.15 -1.56 7.91
CA VAL A 21 5.88 -0.29 7.97
C VAL A 21 5.60 0.51 6.72
N VAL A 22 5.01 1.69 6.91
CA VAL A 22 4.68 2.62 5.82
C VAL A 22 5.70 3.74 5.80
N THR A 23 6.35 3.94 4.66
CA THR A 23 7.30 5.03 4.45
C THR A 23 6.77 5.93 3.35
N ILE A 24 6.59 7.22 3.64
CA ILE A 24 6.20 8.20 2.63
C ILE A 24 7.43 8.54 1.80
N LEU A 25 7.38 8.24 0.50
CA LEU A 25 8.47 8.51 -0.43
C LEU A 25 8.36 9.92 -1.02
N HIS A 26 7.16 10.38 -1.26
CA HIS A 26 6.88 11.70 -1.78
C HIS A 26 5.45 12.09 -1.43
N ALA A 27 5.23 13.35 -1.12
CA ALA A 27 3.90 13.87 -0.84
C ALA A 27 3.78 15.29 -1.39
N ALA A 28 2.60 15.57 -1.93
CA ALA A 28 2.19 16.86 -2.43
C ALA A 28 0.68 16.97 -2.29
N PRO A 29 0.07 18.15 -2.39
CA PRO A 29 -1.39 18.24 -2.38
C PRO A 29 -2.00 17.36 -3.47
N GLY A 30 -2.90 16.45 -3.07
CA GLY A 30 -3.54 15.52 -3.98
C GLY A 30 -2.72 14.29 -4.36
N LEU A 31 -1.53 14.10 -3.75
CA LEU A 31 -0.65 12.98 -4.11
C LEU A 31 0.16 12.51 -2.89
N ARG A 32 0.19 11.20 -2.69
CA ARG A 32 1.08 10.59 -1.71
C ARG A 32 1.60 9.26 -2.25
N VAL A 33 2.93 9.12 -2.28
CA VAL A 33 3.61 7.92 -2.74
C VAL A 33 4.25 7.23 -1.53
N GLU A 34 3.93 5.95 -1.34
CA GLU A 34 4.35 5.20 -0.16
C GLU A 34 4.99 3.88 -0.55
N ARG A 35 6.00 3.49 0.22
CA ARG A 35 6.44 2.11 0.27
C ARG A 35 5.83 1.46 1.52
N ILE A 36 5.25 0.28 1.35
CA ILE A 36 4.70 -0.49 2.46
C ILE A 36 5.44 -1.82 2.52
N VAL A 37 5.94 -2.15 3.71
CA VAL A 37 6.59 -3.45 3.94
C VAL A 37 5.71 -4.24 4.90
N SER A 38 5.13 -5.32 4.40
CA SER A 38 4.33 -6.26 5.18
C SER A 38 5.18 -7.47 5.57
N THR A 39 5.02 -7.93 6.79
CA THR A 39 5.71 -9.11 7.32
C THR A 39 4.69 -10.12 7.83
N GLY A 40 3.74 -10.47 6.95
CA GLY A 40 2.70 -11.44 7.24
C GLY A 40 1.40 -10.84 7.78
N GLN A 41 1.30 -9.51 7.89
CA GLN A 41 0.08 -8.88 8.39
C GLN A 41 -1.08 -9.03 7.42
N ALA A 42 -2.28 -9.08 7.97
CA ALA A 42 -3.53 -9.06 7.25
C ALA A 42 -4.51 -8.12 7.95
N SER A 43 -5.54 -7.71 7.25
CA SER A 43 -6.58 -6.87 7.83
C SER A 43 -7.30 -7.64 8.95
N PRO A 44 -7.63 -6.98 10.08
CA PRO A 44 -8.38 -7.65 11.14
C PRO A 44 -9.75 -8.13 10.65
N PRO A 45 -10.33 -9.15 11.29
CA PRO A 45 -11.66 -9.65 10.91
C PRO A 45 -12.68 -8.53 10.87
N GLY A 46 -13.47 -8.48 9.80
CA GLY A 46 -14.53 -7.49 9.62
C GLY A 46 -14.07 -6.11 9.16
N PHE A 47 -12.76 -5.87 9.09
CA PHE A 47 -12.25 -4.57 8.66
C PHE A 47 -12.20 -4.48 7.14
N HIS A 48 -12.62 -3.32 6.60
CA HIS A 48 -12.45 -2.97 5.20
C HIS A 48 -11.94 -1.53 5.09
N TYR A 49 -11.01 -1.32 4.17
CA TYR A 49 -10.65 0.03 3.76
C TYR A 49 -11.79 0.63 2.92
N ASP A 50 -12.08 1.89 3.14
CA ASP A 50 -13.03 2.67 2.38
C ASP A 50 -12.51 4.10 2.33
N GLN A 51 -11.89 4.48 1.20
CA GLN A 51 -11.17 5.73 1.07
C GLN A 51 -11.86 6.65 0.08
N PRO A 52 -11.91 7.97 0.34
CA PRO A 52 -12.53 8.92 -0.58
C PRO A 52 -11.69 9.24 -1.81
N HIS A 53 -10.47 8.73 -1.88
CA HIS A 53 -9.52 8.93 -2.98
C HIS A 53 -9.16 7.61 -3.65
N ALA A 54 -8.57 7.71 -4.83
CA ALA A 54 -8.06 6.54 -5.55
C ALA A 54 -6.70 6.11 -5.03
N GLU A 55 -6.41 4.82 -5.14
CA GLU A 55 -5.11 4.25 -4.80
C GLU A 55 -4.70 3.28 -5.90
N TRP A 56 -3.51 3.51 -6.46
CA TRP A 56 -2.87 2.52 -7.34
C TRP A 56 -1.80 1.81 -6.52
N VAL A 57 -1.85 0.50 -6.49
CA VAL A 57 -0.92 -0.29 -5.69
C VAL A 57 -0.29 -1.39 -6.52
N ALA A 58 1.01 -1.61 -6.32
CA ALA A 58 1.77 -2.66 -6.97
C ALA A 58 2.55 -3.46 -5.93
N VAL A 59 2.68 -4.76 -6.16
CA VAL A 59 3.56 -5.62 -5.37
C VAL A 59 4.92 -5.65 -6.08
N LEU A 60 5.98 -5.23 -5.38
CA LEU A 60 7.34 -5.21 -5.91
C LEU A 60 8.09 -6.50 -5.58
N ALA A 61 7.77 -7.12 -4.44
CA ALA A 61 8.38 -8.37 -3.98
C ALA A 61 7.41 -9.07 -3.04
N GLY A 62 7.48 -10.38 -2.97
CA GLY A 62 6.56 -11.18 -2.17
C GLY A 62 5.26 -11.44 -2.89
N SER A 63 4.20 -11.68 -2.14
CA SER A 63 2.86 -11.85 -2.69
C SER A 63 1.81 -11.48 -1.65
N ALA A 64 0.62 -11.13 -2.13
CA ALA A 64 -0.48 -10.74 -1.27
C ALA A 64 -1.81 -11.17 -1.87
N GLU A 65 -2.80 -11.32 -1.00
CA GLU A 65 -4.19 -11.52 -1.41
C GLU A 65 -5.00 -10.29 -1.01
N LEU A 66 -5.64 -9.68 -1.99
CA LEU A 66 -6.48 -8.49 -1.83
C LEU A 66 -7.91 -8.87 -2.16
N ARG A 67 -8.82 -8.63 -1.21
CA ARG A 67 -10.23 -8.94 -1.40
C ARG A 67 -11.04 -7.67 -1.52
N PHE A 68 -11.76 -7.54 -2.64
CA PHE A 68 -12.76 -6.50 -2.82
C PHE A 68 -14.10 -6.97 -2.30
N ALA A 69 -14.83 -6.10 -1.60
CA ALA A 69 -16.11 -6.44 -1.02
C ALA A 69 -17.16 -6.80 -2.07
N ASP A 70 -17.01 -6.28 -3.30
CA ASP A 70 -17.90 -6.52 -4.42
C ASP A 70 -17.49 -7.74 -5.27
N GLU A 71 -16.49 -8.52 -4.84
CA GLU A 71 -16.03 -9.71 -5.54
C GLU A 71 -16.16 -10.97 -4.66
N ALA A 72 -16.41 -12.10 -5.30
CA ALA A 72 -16.65 -13.34 -4.60
C ALA A 72 -15.39 -13.99 -4.03
N ALA A 73 -14.23 -13.70 -4.62
CA ALA A 73 -12.95 -14.32 -4.25
C ALA A 73 -11.85 -13.27 -4.16
N PRO A 74 -10.83 -13.49 -3.32
CA PRO A 74 -9.68 -12.59 -3.28
C PRO A 74 -8.88 -12.69 -4.57
N ARG A 75 -8.20 -11.58 -4.90
CA ARG A 75 -7.21 -11.54 -5.99
C ARG A 75 -5.83 -11.77 -5.41
N THR A 76 -5.05 -12.63 -6.05
CA THR A 76 -3.65 -12.81 -5.69
C THR A 76 -2.79 -11.87 -6.52
N LEU A 77 -1.96 -11.08 -5.85
CA LEU A 77 -0.99 -10.19 -6.48
C LEU A 77 0.41 -10.77 -6.25
N LEU A 78 1.07 -11.08 -7.34
CA LEU A 78 2.48 -11.50 -7.33
C LEU A 78 3.36 -10.31 -7.67
N ALA A 79 4.68 -10.46 -7.48
CA ALA A 79 5.63 -9.39 -7.82
C ALA A 79 5.45 -8.93 -9.26
N GLY A 80 5.28 -7.64 -9.44
CA GLY A 80 4.99 -7.01 -10.73
C GLY A 80 3.51 -6.77 -11.01
N ASP A 81 2.61 -7.34 -10.24
CA ASP A 81 1.17 -7.10 -10.41
C ASP A 81 0.77 -5.78 -9.76
N SER A 82 -0.19 -5.11 -10.38
CA SER A 82 -0.75 -3.85 -9.87
C SER A 82 -2.26 -3.82 -10.04
N VAL A 83 -2.90 -2.98 -9.25
CA VAL A 83 -4.34 -2.77 -9.33
C VAL A 83 -4.67 -1.32 -8.98
N LEU A 84 -5.64 -0.76 -9.69
CA LEU A 84 -6.22 0.53 -9.35
C LEU A 84 -7.45 0.31 -8.46
N ILE A 85 -7.42 0.92 -7.28
CA ILE A 85 -8.54 0.90 -6.35
C ILE A 85 -9.23 2.26 -6.44
N GLU A 86 -10.45 2.25 -6.97
CA GLU A 86 -11.23 3.47 -7.12
C GLU A 86 -11.73 4.00 -5.78
N PRO A 87 -12.09 5.29 -5.69
CA PRO A 87 -12.67 5.85 -4.46
C PRO A 87 -13.84 5.03 -3.96
N HIS A 88 -13.88 4.83 -2.63
CA HIS A 88 -14.95 4.10 -1.94
C HIS A 88 -15.14 2.65 -2.34
N ARG A 89 -14.19 2.07 -3.05
CA ARG A 89 -14.20 0.64 -3.33
C ARG A 89 -13.67 -0.10 -2.11
N ARG A 90 -14.56 -0.69 -1.34
CA ARG A 90 -14.23 -1.37 -0.09
C ARG A 90 -13.37 -2.61 -0.35
N HIS A 91 -12.29 -2.72 0.39
CA HIS A 91 -11.34 -3.82 0.21
C HIS A 91 -10.60 -4.11 1.52
N ARG A 92 -9.95 -5.26 1.55
CA ARG A 92 -9.12 -5.69 2.68
C ARG A 92 -7.97 -6.55 2.18
N VAL A 93 -6.92 -6.63 2.99
CA VAL A 93 -5.79 -7.51 2.74
C VAL A 93 -6.05 -8.81 3.48
N GLU A 94 -6.20 -9.92 2.75
CA GLU A 94 -6.45 -11.24 3.32
C GLU A 94 -5.17 -11.93 3.76
N HIS A 95 -4.07 -11.69 3.03
CA HIS A 95 -2.80 -12.35 3.28
C HIS A 95 -1.64 -11.56 2.70
N THR A 96 -0.50 -11.58 3.39
CA THR A 96 0.78 -11.12 2.85
C THR A 96 1.86 -12.12 3.20
N ASP A 97 2.79 -12.32 2.27
CA ASP A 97 4.04 -13.03 2.57
C ASP A 97 4.96 -12.14 3.41
N SER A 98 5.94 -12.74 4.04
CA SER A 98 6.95 -12.02 4.79
C SER A 98 8.32 -12.19 4.13
N PRO A 99 8.90 -11.11 3.51
CA PRO A 99 8.30 -9.80 3.36
C PRO A 99 7.49 -9.66 2.07
N THR A 100 6.53 -8.75 2.09
CA THR A 100 5.89 -8.23 0.89
C THR A 100 6.17 -6.75 0.82
N ILE A 101 6.68 -6.29 -0.31
CA ILE A 101 6.98 -4.88 -0.55
C ILE A 101 5.97 -4.35 -1.56
N TRP A 102 5.25 -3.30 -1.14
CA TRP A 102 4.24 -2.64 -1.97
C TRP A 102 4.69 -1.23 -2.30
N LEU A 103 4.31 -0.78 -3.49
CA LEU A 103 4.33 0.63 -3.86
C LEU A 103 2.89 1.09 -3.97
N ALA A 104 2.51 2.10 -3.20
CA ALA A 104 1.16 2.63 -3.20
C ALA A 104 1.18 4.10 -3.57
N ILE A 105 0.31 4.49 -4.50
CA ILE A 105 0.14 5.88 -4.92
C ILE A 105 -1.32 6.27 -4.63
N HIS A 106 -1.49 7.15 -3.65
CA HIS A 106 -2.78 7.75 -3.33
C HIS A 106 -2.90 9.06 -4.09
N PHE A 107 -4.01 9.27 -4.77
CA PHE A 107 -4.19 10.49 -5.55
C PHE A 107 -5.65 10.92 -5.60
N GLY A 108 -5.84 12.22 -5.69
CA GLY A 108 -7.14 12.84 -5.73
C GLY A 108 -7.18 14.07 -4.82
N PRO A 109 -8.21 14.94 -4.96
CA PRO A 109 -8.28 16.19 -4.19
C PRO A 109 -8.39 15.97 -2.67
N GLU A 110 -8.84 14.80 -2.23
CA GLU A 110 -8.98 14.48 -0.81
C GLU A 110 -7.66 14.02 -0.17
N VAL A 111 -6.61 13.77 -0.97
CA VAL A 111 -5.32 13.33 -0.44
C VAL A 111 -4.55 14.52 0.08
N GLU A 112 -4.20 14.48 1.37
CA GLU A 112 -3.40 15.51 2.00
C GLU A 112 -1.92 15.24 1.79
N ALA A 113 -1.12 16.32 1.71
CA ALA A 113 0.32 16.22 1.56
C ALA A 113 0.96 15.51 2.75
N GLU A 114 0.37 15.70 3.96
CA GLU A 114 0.81 15.03 5.17
C GLU A 114 -0.37 14.32 5.82
N PRO A 115 -0.17 13.08 6.33
CA PRO A 115 -1.24 12.38 7.04
C PRO A 115 -1.65 13.15 8.29
N GLN A 116 -2.94 13.12 8.60
CA GLN A 116 -3.44 13.66 9.85
C GLN A 116 -3.05 12.75 11.01
N PRO A 117 -2.75 13.32 12.19
CA PRO A 117 -2.43 12.54 13.37
C PRO A 117 -3.60 11.69 13.85
#